data_481c89aea9c0c27aa879fdf99a992f09
#
_entry.id   481c89aea9c0c27aa879fdf99a992f09
#
_cell.length_a   1.000
_cell.length_b   1.000
_cell.length_c   1.000
_cell.angle_alpha   90.00
_cell.angle_beta   90.00
_cell.angle_gamma   90.00
#
_symmetry.space_group_name_H-M   'P 1'
#
loop_
_entity.id
_entity.type
_entity.pdbx_description
1 polymer ?
#
loop_
_entity_poly.entity_id
_entity_poly.type
_entity_poly.pdbx_seq_one_letter_code
_entity_poly.pdbx_strand_id
1 'polypeptide(L)'
;AYILWAATKRWISSSEVGGTADEAEENEAHAGNDPGGQGLSRAATVLPLLRGFLFVTICVVAAMAMLASLGINIGPLIAAASVIGLAIGFGAQTLVADIISGVFFLIDDAFRKGEYIDVGGNTGTVEQISVRSMQLRHHNGPIHTIPYSTISTLTNFSRDWVIMKFELRVHFEQDVEKVR
;
A
#
# COMPACT_ATOMS: atom_id res chain seq x y z
N ALA A 1 32.43 -8.55 20.27
CA ALA A 1 31.86 -7.71 21.33
C ALA A 1 32.16 -6.23 21.08
N TYR A 2 33.41 -5.84 20.83
CA TYR A 2 33.83 -4.44 20.66
C TYR A 2 33.24 -3.77 19.40
N ILE A 3 33.17 -4.48 18.29
CA ILE A 3 32.62 -3.98 17.01
C ILE A 3 31.11 -3.72 17.14
N LEU A 4 30.37 -4.62 17.80
CA LEU A 4 28.95 -4.44 18.06
C LEU A 4 28.66 -3.29 18.99
N TRP A 5 29.51 -3.13 20.08
CA TRP A 5 29.41 -2.01 20.99
C TRP A 5 29.72 -0.68 20.29
N ALA A 6 30.74 -0.63 19.42
CA ALA A 6 31.09 0.55 18.64
C ALA A 6 29.99 0.90 17.60
N ALA A 7 29.36 -0.09 16.98
CA ALA A 7 28.26 0.11 16.05
C ALA A 7 26.99 0.65 16.74
N THR A 8 26.65 0.09 17.93
CA THR A 8 25.52 0.59 18.74
C THR A 8 25.79 2.00 19.28
N LYS A 9 27.00 2.30 19.71
CA LYS A 9 27.37 3.63 20.18
C LYS A 9 27.34 4.69 19.07
N ARG A 10 27.82 4.36 17.88
CA ARG A 10 27.72 5.23 16.69
C ARG A 10 26.26 5.45 16.26
N TRP A 11 25.42 4.43 16.40
CA TRP A 11 24.02 4.50 16.04
C TRP A 11 23.23 5.37 17.04
N ILE A 12 23.50 5.26 18.36
CA ILE A 12 22.89 6.08 19.40
C ILE A 12 23.31 7.56 19.22
N SER A 13 24.58 7.83 18.95
CA SER A 13 25.06 9.20 18.75
C SER A 13 24.54 9.85 17.45
N SER A 14 24.24 9.06 16.41
CA SER A 14 23.61 9.59 15.18
C SER A 14 22.11 9.86 15.32
N SER A 15 21.45 9.30 16.33
CA SER A 15 20.05 9.60 16.65
C SER A 15 19.87 10.81 17.57
N GLU A 16 20.93 11.25 18.27
CA GLU A 16 20.90 12.43 19.12
C GLU A 16 21.33 13.73 18.41
N VAL A 17 22.00 13.65 17.25
CA VAL A 17 22.49 14.82 16.49
C VAL A 17 21.51 15.34 15.42
N GLY A 18 20.31 14.79 15.32
CA GLY A 18 19.30 15.16 14.32
C GLY A 18 18.09 15.93 14.86
N GLY A 19 18.28 16.88 15.77
CA GLY A 19 17.15 17.63 16.32
C GLY A 19 17.59 18.85 17.11
N THR A 20 18.17 19.85 16.45
CA THR A 20 18.17 21.20 17.02
C THR A 20 16.80 21.83 16.77
N ALA A 21 16.23 22.47 17.79
CA ALA A 21 14.91 23.09 17.77
C ALA A 21 14.74 24.09 16.60
N ASP A 22 15.82 24.65 16.12
CA ASP A 22 15.84 25.64 15.03
C ASP A 22 15.49 25.01 13.65
N GLU A 23 15.86 23.73 13.39
CA GLU A 23 15.48 23.04 12.15
C GLU A 23 14.01 22.57 12.15
N ALA A 24 13.39 22.42 13.32
CA ALA A 24 11.99 22.07 13.46
C ALA A 24 11.10 23.28 13.13
N GLU A 25 11.44 24.48 13.57
CA GLU A 25 10.68 25.70 13.30
C GLU A 25 10.77 26.15 11.83
N GLU A 26 11.92 25.97 11.18
CA GLU A 26 12.10 26.30 9.76
C GLU A 26 11.34 25.34 8.84
N ASN A 27 11.19 24.06 9.21
CA ASN A 27 10.39 23.09 8.47
C ASN A 27 8.88 23.29 8.65
N GLU A 28 8.40 23.79 9.79
CA GLU A 28 6.99 24.10 9.99
C GLU A 28 6.56 25.35 9.20
N ALA A 29 7.44 26.33 9.02
CA ALA A 29 7.15 27.55 8.27
C ALA A 29 7.03 27.31 6.74
N HIS A 30 7.65 26.27 6.19
CA HIS A 30 7.60 25.89 4.77
C HIS A 30 6.53 24.84 4.44
N ALA A 31 5.92 24.20 5.43
CA ALA A 31 4.89 23.16 5.23
C ALA A 31 3.50 23.70 4.85
N GLY A 32 3.35 25.02 4.71
CA GLY A 32 2.04 25.68 4.61
C GLY A 32 1.35 25.62 3.26
N ASN A 33 1.95 25.13 2.15
CA ASN A 33 1.26 25.23 0.84
C ASN A 33 1.65 24.21 -0.23
N ASP A 34 2.20 23.04 0.13
CA ASP A 34 2.59 22.04 -0.84
C ASP A 34 1.63 20.83 -0.85
N PRO A 35 0.88 20.56 -1.94
CA PRO A 35 -0.02 19.40 -2.01
C PRO A 35 0.72 18.05 -1.93
N GLY A 36 2.06 18.05 -1.90
CA GLY A 36 2.93 16.89 -1.68
C GLY A 36 3.18 16.54 -0.20
N GLY A 37 2.87 17.43 0.74
CA GLY A 37 3.20 17.27 2.17
C GLY A 37 2.55 16.10 2.89
N GLN A 38 1.43 15.59 2.39
CA GLN A 38 0.75 14.43 3.00
C GLN A 38 1.52 13.11 2.84
N GLY A 39 2.40 13.00 1.85
CA GLY A 39 3.25 11.82 1.63
C GLY A 39 4.41 11.75 2.63
N LEU A 40 5.01 12.88 2.94
CA LEU A 40 6.15 12.97 3.86
C LEU A 40 5.76 12.67 5.30
N SER A 41 4.58 13.11 5.76
CA SER A 41 4.11 12.86 7.12
C SER A 41 3.83 11.38 7.38
N ARG A 42 3.32 10.65 6.38
CA ARG A 42 3.07 9.20 6.50
C ARG A 42 4.37 8.39 6.50
N ALA A 43 5.33 8.76 5.66
CA ALA A 43 6.64 8.15 5.64
C ALA A 43 7.39 8.36 6.95
N ALA A 44 7.29 9.53 7.55
CA ALA A 44 7.91 9.85 8.84
C ALA A 44 7.41 8.95 9.98
N THR A 45 6.15 8.51 9.94
CA THR A 45 5.58 7.62 10.96
C THR A 45 5.93 6.15 10.71
N VAL A 46 5.96 5.70 9.46
CA VAL A 46 6.18 4.27 9.11
C VAL A 46 7.67 3.90 9.14
N LEU A 47 8.55 4.81 8.74
CA LEU A 47 9.99 4.55 8.64
C LEU A 47 10.65 4.14 9.97
N PRO A 48 10.35 4.79 11.13
CA PRO A 48 10.89 4.35 12.42
C PRO A 48 10.42 2.95 12.83
N LEU A 49 9.15 2.61 12.56
CA LEU A 49 8.60 1.28 12.86
C LEU A 49 9.29 0.19 12.04
N LEU A 50 9.48 0.44 10.73
CA LEU A 50 10.18 -0.49 9.85
C LEU A 50 11.64 -0.67 10.26
N ARG A 51 12.31 0.43 10.61
CA ARG A 51 13.68 0.41 11.11
C ARG A 51 13.80 -0.38 12.42
N GLY A 52 12.87 -0.18 13.36
CA GLY A 52 12.82 -0.93 14.62
C GLY A 52 12.63 -2.42 14.39
N PHE A 53 11.69 -2.79 13.54
CA PHE A 53 11.44 -4.18 13.16
C PHE A 53 12.68 -4.84 12.52
N LEU A 54 13.32 -4.17 11.57
CA LEU A 54 14.52 -4.67 10.90
C LEU A 54 15.68 -4.84 11.89
N PHE A 55 15.85 -3.88 12.81
CA PHE A 55 16.88 -3.94 13.86
C PHE A 55 16.68 -5.16 14.77
N VAL A 56 15.47 -5.38 15.27
CA VAL A 56 15.15 -6.54 16.12
C VAL A 56 15.41 -7.85 15.37
N THR A 57 15.02 -7.93 14.11
CA THR A 57 15.26 -9.12 13.27
C THR A 57 16.75 -9.40 13.12
N ILE A 58 17.55 -8.38 12.83
CA ILE A 58 19.02 -8.51 12.72
C ILE A 58 19.63 -8.95 14.05
N CYS A 59 19.19 -8.39 15.17
CA CYS A 59 19.67 -8.77 16.51
C CYS A 59 19.36 -10.23 16.82
N VAL A 60 18.16 -10.71 16.51
CA VAL A 60 17.77 -12.11 16.71
C VAL A 60 18.64 -13.05 15.87
N VAL A 61 18.83 -12.75 14.58
CA VAL A 61 19.70 -13.57 13.70
C VAL A 61 21.15 -13.57 14.19
N ALA A 62 21.68 -12.42 14.60
CA ALA A 62 23.03 -12.30 15.14
C ALA A 62 23.21 -13.09 16.46
N ALA A 63 22.22 -13.03 17.36
CA ALA A 63 22.22 -13.81 18.59
C ALA A 63 22.22 -15.31 18.30
N MET A 64 21.39 -15.79 17.37
CA MET A 64 21.37 -17.19 16.97
C MET A 64 22.71 -17.64 16.36
N ALA A 65 23.33 -16.82 15.52
CA ALA A 65 24.65 -17.10 14.97
C ALA A 65 25.74 -17.19 16.06
N MET A 66 25.68 -16.33 17.08
CA MET A 66 26.59 -16.40 18.23
C MET A 66 26.40 -17.70 19.03
N LEU A 67 25.15 -18.09 19.33
CA LEU A 67 24.87 -19.34 20.03
C LEU A 67 25.40 -20.55 19.25
N ALA A 68 25.20 -20.56 17.92
CA ALA A 68 25.74 -21.60 17.05
C ALA A 68 27.26 -21.68 17.11
N SER A 69 27.97 -20.55 17.13
CA SER A 69 29.44 -20.51 17.22
C SER A 69 29.97 -21.00 18.54
N LEU A 70 29.18 -20.93 19.61
CA LEU A 70 29.49 -21.50 20.94
C LEU A 70 29.19 -23.01 21.03
N GLY A 71 28.76 -23.65 19.93
CA GLY A 71 28.44 -25.09 19.90
C GLY A 71 27.07 -25.44 20.51
N ILE A 72 26.24 -24.44 20.81
CA ILE A 72 24.89 -24.68 21.34
C ILE A 72 23.99 -25.16 20.21
N ASN A 73 23.19 -26.21 20.45
CA ASN A 73 22.25 -26.70 19.47
C ASN A 73 21.10 -25.71 19.27
N ILE A 74 21.11 -24.99 18.13
CA ILE A 74 20.09 -24.00 17.76
C ILE A 74 18.85 -24.62 17.11
N GLY A 75 18.81 -25.94 16.88
CA GLY A 75 17.69 -26.63 16.24
C GLY A 75 16.32 -26.30 16.87
N PRO A 76 16.16 -26.43 18.20
CA PRO A 76 14.90 -26.07 18.86
C PRO A 76 14.51 -24.61 18.72
N LEU A 77 15.48 -23.69 18.68
CA LEU A 77 15.24 -22.26 18.48
C LEU A 77 14.74 -21.95 17.08
N ILE A 78 15.33 -22.59 16.06
CA ILE A 78 14.87 -22.48 14.67
C ILE A 78 13.45 -23.04 14.54
N ALA A 79 13.16 -24.19 15.15
CA ALA A 79 11.83 -24.76 15.12
C ALA A 79 10.79 -23.81 15.73
N ALA A 80 11.06 -23.23 16.91
CA ALA A 80 10.19 -22.25 17.54
C ALA A 80 10.02 -20.99 16.69
N ALA A 81 11.11 -20.45 16.12
CA ALA A 81 11.07 -19.28 15.23
C ALA A 81 10.26 -19.56 13.96
N SER A 82 10.31 -20.79 13.44
CA SER A 82 9.52 -21.19 12.26
C SER A 82 8.02 -21.17 12.52
N VAL A 83 7.57 -21.58 13.70
CA VAL A 83 6.16 -21.51 14.10
C VAL A 83 5.69 -20.05 14.17
N ILE A 84 6.51 -19.18 14.77
CA ILE A 84 6.23 -17.74 14.83
C ILE A 84 6.19 -17.14 13.41
N GLY A 85 7.16 -17.54 12.55
CA GLY A 85 7.20 -17.09 11.16
C GLY A 85 5.95 -17.48 10.37
N LEU A 86 5.44 -18.70 10.55
CA LEU A 86 4.18 -19.15 9.94
C LEU A 86 3.00 -18.31 10.44
N ALA A 87 2.91 -18.04 11.73
CA ALA A 87 1.84 -17.21 12.29
C ALA A 87 1.84 -15.78 11.69
N ILE A 88 3.02 -15.16 11.59
CA ILE A 88 3.20 -13.86 10.95
C ILE A 88 2.84 -13.94 9.45
N GLY A 89 3.27 -14.99 8.76
CA GLY A 89 2.97 -15.23 7.35
C GLY A 89 1.47 -15.32 7.07
N PHE A 90 0.73 -16.10 7.86
CA PHE A 90 -0.73 -16.15 7.76
C PHE A 90 -1.39 -14.81 8.08
N GLY A 91 -0.87 -14.07 9.06
CA GLY A 91 -1.37 -12.72 9.37
C GLY A 91 -1.12 -11.70 8.26
N ALA A 92 -0.06 -11.87 7.48
CA ALA A 92 0.30 -10.96 6.37
C ALA A 92 -0.21 -11.43 5.00
N GLN A 93 -0.87 -12.57 4.90
CA GLN A 93 -1.26 -13.22 3.64
C GLN A 93 -2.04 -12.28 2.70
N THR A 94 -3.01 -11.54 3.22
CA THR A 94 -3.81 -10.59 2.44
C THR A 94 -2.99 -9.43 1.90
N LEU A 95 -2.03 -8.93 2.66
CA LEU A 95 -1.14 -7.85 2.20
C LEU A 95 -0.27 -8.31 1.02
N VAL A 96 0.25 -9.53 1.09
CA VAL A 96 1.04 -10.12 0.00
C VAL A 96 0.16 -10.36 -1.22
N ALA A 97 -1.05 -10.90 -1.03
CA ALA A 97 -2.01 -11.08 -2.10
C ALA A 97 -2.39 -9.76 -2.79
N ASP A 98 -2.64 -8.69 -2.02
CA ASP A 98 -2.92 -7.35 -2.57
C ASP A 98 -1.79 -6.86 -3.48
N ILE A 99 -0.54 -6.97 -3.02
CA ILE A 99 0.62 -6.48 -3.78
C ILE A 99 0.80 -7.29 -5.07
N ILE A 100 0.74 -8.62 -4.99
CA ILE A 100 0.89 -9.51 -6.14
C ILE A 100 -0.22 -9.25 -7.16
N SER A 101 -1.49 -9.21 -6.71
CA SER A 101 -2.63 -8.91 -7.59
C SER A 101 -2.50 -7.53 -8.24
N GLY A 102 -2.07 -6.51 -7.47
CA GLY A 102 -1.84 -5.17 -7.98
C GLY A 102 -0.78 -5.13 -9.08
N VAL A 103 0.32 -5.85 -8.91
CA VAL A 103 1.37 -5.96 -9.94
C VAL A 103 0.81 -6.59 -11.23
N PHE A 104 0.03 -7.67 -11.13
CA PHE A 104 -0.56 -8.30 -12.31
C PHE A 104 -1.58 -7.39 -13.01
N PHE A 105 -2.46 -6.70 -12.28
CA PHE A 105 -3.40 -5.74 -12.88
C PHE A 105 -2.69 -4.62 -13.65
N LEU A 106 -1.52 -4.19 -13.16
CA LEU A 106 -0.72 -3.16 -13.83
C LEU A 106 0.04 -3.71 -15.05
N ILE A 107 0.57 -4.93 -14.98
CA ILE A 107 1.26 -5.59 -16.10
C ILE A 107 0.26 -5.87 -17.23
N ASP A 108 -0.94 -6.36 -16.89
CA ASP A 108 -1.99 -6.66 -17.86
C ASP A 108 -2.68 -5.39 -18.39
N ASP A 109 -2.29 -4.20 -17.89
CA ASP A 109 -2.89 -2.92 -18.26
C ASP A 109 -4.43 -2.94 -18.17
N ALA A 110 -4.96 -3.57 -17.10
CA ALA A 110 -6.39 -3.78 -16.95
C ALA A 110 -7.17 -2.46 -16.80
N PHE A 111 -6.56 -1.43 -16.20
CA PHE A 111 -7.11 -0.09 -16.03
C PHE A 111 -6.02 0.96 -15.88
N ARG A 112 -6.33 2.21 -16.19
CA ARG A 112 -5.45 3.38 -16.02
C ARG A 112 -6.13 4.46 -15.19
N LYS A 113 -5.32 5.37 -14.65
CA LYS A 113 -5.84 6.55 -13.95
C LYS A 113 -6.71 7.38 -14.90
N GLY A 114 -7.90 7.77 -14.45
CA GLY A 114 -8.90 8.51 -15.22
C GLY A 114 -9.91 7.66 -15.96
N GLU A 115 -9.73 6.32 -16.06
CA GLU A 115 -10.71 5.42 -16.68
C GLU A 115 -11.89 5.17 -15.73
N TYR A 116 -13.08 5.00 -16.30
CA TYR A 116 -14.30 4.65 -15.57
C TYR A 116 -14.48 3.14 -15.57
N ILE A 117 -14.49 2.56 -14.39
CA ILE A 117 -14.52 1.11 -14.19
C ILE A 117 -15.57 0.71 -13.17
N ASP A 118 -15.99 -0.56 -13.24
CA ASP A 118 -16.79 -1.24 -12.21
C ASP A 118 -15.94 -2.36 -11.59
N VAL A 119 -15.90 -2.39 -10.28
CA VAL A 119 -15.21 -3.41 -9.50
C VAL A 119 -16.17 -3.98 -8.47
N GLY A 120 -16.76 -5.14 -8.78
CA GLY A 120 -17.67 -5.81 -7.86
C GLY A 120 -18.88 -4.97 -7.45
N GLY A 121 -19.44 -4.18 -8.37
CA GLY A 121 -20.58 -3.30 -8.14
C GLY A 121 -20.22 -1.89 -7.64
N ASN A 122 -18.94 -1.59 -7.42
CA ASN A 122 -18.46 -0.25 -7.12
C ASN A 122 -17.99 0.42 -8.40
N THR A 123 -18.82 1.30 -8.96
CA THR A 123 -18.51 2.04 -10.18
C THR A 123 -17.85 3.37 -9.86
N GLY A 124 -16.88 3.79 -10.67
CA GLY A 124 -16.23 5.08 -10.51
C GLY A 124 -15.04 5.30 -11.43
N THR A 125 -14.55 6.53 -11.40
CA THR A 125 -13.31 6.91 -12.09
C THR A 125 -12.10 6.58 -11.23
N VAL A 126 -11.09 5.94 -11.81
CA VAL A 126 -9.81 5.65 -11.13
C VAL A 126 -9.10 6.97 -10.80
N GLU A 127 -9.07 7.35 -9.54
CA GLU A 127 -8.43 8.58 -9.08
C GLU A 127 -6.97 8.36 -8.69
N GLN A 128 -6.71 7.28 -7.94
CA GLN A 128 -5.37 6.95 -7.47
C GLN A 128 -5.11 5.44 -7.52
N ILE A 129 -3.90 5.09 -7.96
CA ILE A 129 -3.37 3.74 -7.98
C ILE A 129 -2.26 3.68 -6.93
N SER A 130 -2.39 2.81 -5.94
CA SER A 130 -1.39 2.56 -4.89
C SER A 130 -0.86 1.13 -5.01
N VAL A 131 0.19 0.78 -4.26
CA VAL A 131 0.85 -0.54 -4.35
C VAL A 131 -0.11 -1.70 -4.04
N ARG A 132 -1.04 -1.53 -3.08
CA ARG A 132 -1.95 -2.60 -2.62
C ARG A 132 -3.43 -2.34 -2.87
N SER A 133 -3.81 -1.16 -3.34
CA SER A 133 -5.21 -0.77 -3.51
C SER A 133 -5.37 0.30 -4.57
N MET A 134 -6.57 0.41 -5.13
CA MET A 134 -6.97 1.53 -5.98
C MET A 134 -8.05 2.38 -5.29
N GLN A 135 -8.17 3.63 -5.71
CA GLN A 135 -9.24 4.53 -5.28
C GLN A 135 -10.11 4.88 -6.48
N LEU A 136 -11.41 4.60 -6.35
CA LEU A 136 -12.44 4.96 -7.32
C LEU A 136 -13.27 6.11 -6.78
N ARG A 137 -13.39 7.18 -7.55
CA ARG A 137 -14.33 8.25 -7.27
C ARG A 137 -15.66 7.98 -7.97
N HIS A 138 -16.69 7.75 -7.18
CA HIS A 138 -18.05 7.64 -7.70
C HIS A 138 -18.53 9.00 -8.22
N HIS A 139 -19.39 9.01 -9.24
CA HIS A 139 -19.94 10.26 -9.84
C HIS A 139 -20.69 11.14 -8.83
N ASN A 140 -21.21 10.58 -7.73
CA ASN A 140 -21.85 11.33 -6.64
C ASN A 140 -20.86 11.85 -5.58
N GLY A 141 -19.54 11.67 -5.77
CA GLY A 141 -18.49 12.21 -4.92
C GLY A 141 -17.77 11.24 -3.97
N PRO A 142 -18.38 10.17 -3.42
CA PRO A 142 -17.67 9.25 -2.52
C PRO A 142 -16.46 8.58 -3.19
N ILE A 143 -15.43 8.31 -2.36
CA ILE A 143 -14.24 7.57 -2.78
C ILE A 143 -14.30 6.17 -2.20
N HIS A 144 -14.21 5.17 -3.07
CA HIS A 144 -14.09 3.76 -2.70
C HIS A 144 -12.62 3.36 -2.76
N THR A 145 -12.05 2.91 -1.64
CA THR A 145 -10.70 2.33 -1.60
C THR A 145 -10.82 0.81 -1.62
N ILE A 146 -10.36 0.20 -2.71
CA ILE A 146 -10.54 -1.23 -2.99
C ILE A 146 -9.18 -1.92 -2.98
N PRO A 147 -8.92 -2.87 -2.06
CA PRO A 147 -7.73 -3.71 -2.10
C PRO A 147 -7.75 -4.63 -3.33
N TYR A 148 -6.59 -4.85 -3.95
CA TYR A 148 -6.53 -5.65 -5.19
C TYR A 148 -6.91 -7.11 -5.01
N SER A 149 -6.62 -7.72 -3.85
CA SER A 149 -6.97 -9.12 -3.57
C SER A 149 -8.48 -9.37 -3.48
N THR A 150 -9.28 -8.33 -3.27
CA THR A 150 -10.74 -8.44 -3.20
C THR A 150 -11.43 -8.35 -4.57
N ILE A 151 -10.67 -8.04 -5.62
CA ILE A 151 -11.20 -7.85 -6.97
C ILE A 151 -11.33 -9.22 -7.63
N SER A 152 -12.57 -9.69 -7.80
CA SER A 152 -12.88 -10.90 -8.54
C SER A 152 -13.13 -10.63 -10.01
N THR A 153 -13.77 -9.49 -10.32
CA THR A 153 -14.13 -9.07 -11.68
C THR A 153 -13.91 -7.57 -11.81
N LEU A 154 -13.38 -7.14 -12.93
CA LEU A 154 -13.19 -5.75 -13.30
C LEU A 154 -13.79 -5.52 -14.68
N THR A 155 -14.71 -4.55 -14.80
CA THR A 155 -15.28 -4.12 -16.08
C THR A 155 -14.79 -2.71 -16.37
N ASN A 156 -14.14 -2.53 -17.54
CA ASN A 156 -13.65 -1.22 -17.97
C ASN A 156 -14.61 -0.64 -19.02
N PHE A 157 -15.24 0.50 -18.70
CA PHE A 157 -16.17 1.19 -19.60
C PHE A 157 -15.50 2.27 -20.45
N SER A 158 -14.21 2.54 -20.24
CA SER A 158 -13.49 3.59 -20.96
C SER A 158 -12.71 3.07 -22.16
N ARG A 159 -12.67 1.73 -22.34
CA ARG A 159 -11.96 1.11 -23.47
C ARG A 159 -12.94 0.57 -24.49
N ASP A 160 -12.55 0.70 -25.76
CA ASP A 160 -13.31 0.28 -26.93
C ASP A 160 -14.65 1.02 -27.04
N TRP A 161 -15.76 0.31 -27.07
CA TRP A 161 -17.08 0.87 -27.26
C TRP A 161 -18.08 0.31 -26.24
N VAL A 162 -19.01 1.16 -25.81
CA VAL A 162 -20.10 0.79 -24.90
C VAL A 162 -21.42 1.10 -25.56
N ILE A 163 -22.35 0.13 -25.57
CA ILE A 163 -23.72 0.35 -26.04
C ILE A 163 -24.54 0.95 -24.90
N MET A 164 -24.96 2.19 -25.07
CA MET A 164 -25.92 2.82 -24.17
C MET A 164 -27.34 2.60 -24.76
N LYS A 165 -28.20 1.92 -24.00
CA LYS A 165 -29.61 1.77 -24.33
C LYS A 165 -30.40 2.85 -23.62
N PHE A 166 -30.99 3.77 -24.39
CA PHE A 166 -31.90 4.78 -23.87
C PHE A 166 -33.36 4.32 -24.09
N GLU A 167 -34.11 4.25 -23.01
CA GLU A 167 -35.56 4.06 -23.08
C GLU A 167 -36.23 5.42 -23.14
N LEU A 168 -36.70 5.83 -24.33
CA LEU A 168 -37.45 7.05 -24.52
C LEU A 168 -38.95 6.74 -24.46
N ARG A 169 -39.65 7.37 -23.53
CA ARG A 169 -41.12 7.34 -23.47
C ARG A 169 -41.65 8.43 -24.38
N VAL A 170 -42.26 8.03 -25.49
CA VAL A 170 -42.93 8.97 -26.40
C VAL A 170 -44.45 8.83 -26.27
N HIS A 171 -45.16 9.91 -26.52
CA HIS A 171 -46.63 9.89 -26.51
C HIS A 171 -47.14 9.00 -27.66
N PHE A 172 -48.25 8.25 -27.45
CA PHE A 172 -48.76 7.27 -28.38
C PHE A 172 -49.12 7.83 -29.76
N GLU A 173 -49.43 9.14 -29.83
CA GLU A 173 -49.82 9.83 -31.10
C GLU A 173 -48.60 10.37 -31.87
N GLN A 174 -47.40 10.16 -31.40
CA GLN A 174 -46.20 10.66 -32.10
C GLN A 174 -45.74 9.67 -33.18
N ASP A 175 -45.39 10.23 -34.33
CA ASP A 175 -44.84 9.49 -35.44
C ASP A 175 -43.42 8.98 -35.09
N VAL A 176 -43.27 7.66 -35.01
CA VAL A 176 -42.03 6.97 -34.62
C VAL A 176 -40.89 7.28 -35.59
N GLU A 177 -41.16 7.55 -36.85
CA GLU A 177 -40.18 7.89 -37.87
C GLU A 177 -39.53 9.25 -37.61
N LYS A 178 -40.22 10.18 -36.95
CA LYS A 178 -39.69 11.50 -36.59
C LYS A 178 -38.87 11.50 -35.31
N VAL A 179 -38.95 10.45 -34.51
CA VAL A 179 -38.24 10.31 -33.22
C VAL A 179 -36.98 9.45 -33.38
N ARG A 180 -36.86 8.72 -34.48
CA ARG A 180 -35.70 7.89 -34.80
C ARG A 180 -34.56 8.73 -35.40
#